data_114290acae444eb5479b8817bcbe74bb
#
_entry.id   114290acae444eb5479b8817bcbe74bb
#
_cell.length_a   1.000
_cell.length_b   1.000
_cell.length_c   1.000
_cell.angle_alpha   90.00
_cell.angle_beta   90.00
_cell.angle_gamma   90.00
#
_symmetry.space_group_name_H-M   'P 1'
#
loop_
_entity.id
_entity.type
_entity.pdbx_description
1 polymer ?
#
loop_
_entity_poly.entity_id
_entity_poly.type
_entity_poly.pdbx_seq_one_letter_code
_entity_poly.pdbx_strand_id
1 'polypeptide(L)'
;SRGPIGLTESPHDETKTKSGACLSLDMQTTSLPRAMEKNTPETFRTLGLVGLGRMGGAMAKRLLRAGHSCVVFDHDQELVQSLVSEGALAASNLEELVEQLGDRKAVWMMIPAASTPTLASELAALLSADDILIDGGNSNYRDAVDRAEELAQRGILHLDVGTSGGVHGLERGYCLMIGGAEEPVQYLRPIFDALSPGVEAAPRIAGREGDPAEEECGFLHCGPPGAGHFVKMVHNGIEYGLMAAYAEGFNILRHAGIGREDRAADAETAPLRDSKYYQYDFSLEKVAELWRRGSVIPSWLLDLTAEALHGSPDLDQFSGRVSDSGEGRWTAQVAVDEGVPAHVLTAALFDRFGSRERGEFAGQVLSAMRLGFGGHHEKKK
;
A
#
# COMPACT_ATOMS: atom_id res chain seq x y z
N SER A 1 -45.00 -35.98 22.64
CA SER A 1 -45.98 -36.35 21.61
C SER A 1 -45.47 -35.85 20.25
N ARG A 2 -44.95 -36.74 19.49
CA ARG A 2 -45.48 -37.31 18.26
C ARG A 2 -45.72 -36.24 17.18
N GLY A 3 -45.26 -36.31 15.98
CA GLY A 3 -44.70 -37.42 15.20
C GLY A 3 -44.67 -37.00 13.73
N PRO A 4 -44.19 -37.86 12.81
CA PRO A 4 -43.48 -37.49 11.59
C PRO A 4 -44.36 -37.59 10.33
N ILE A 5 -43.69 -37.68 9.13
CA ILE A 5 -44.21 -38.11 7.82
C ILE A 5 -44.05 -36.99 6.78
N GLY A 6 -43.55 -37.17 5.57
CA GLY A 6 -43.28 -38.38 4.83
C GLY A 6 -42.57 -38.05 3.52
N LEU A 7 -41.81 -39.01 3.08
CA LEU A 7 -41.16 -39.14 1.77
C LEU A 7 -42.20 -39.43 0.71
N THR A 8 -42.07 -38.90 -0.51
CA THR A 8 -42.61 -39.55 -1.71
C THR A 8 -41.64 -39.44 -2.87
N GLU A 9 -41.50 -40.57 -3.48
CA GLU A 9 -40.57 -40.97 -4.54
C GLU A 9 -40.90 -40.39 -5.92
N SER A 10 -39.85 -40.43 -6.76
CA SER A 10 -39.93 -40.27 -8.22
C SER A 10 -40.72 -41.38 -8.93
N PRO A 11 -41.01 -41.22 -10.24
CA PRO A 11 -40.50 -42.26 -11.12
C PRO A 11 -39.83 -41.75 -12.44
N HIS A 12 -38.93 -42.63 -12.91
CA HIS A 12 -38.32 -42.70 -14.24
C HIS A 12 -39.37 -42.74 -15.37
N ASP A 13 -39.04 -42.23 -16.57
CA ASP A 13 -39.15 -43.04 -17.76
C ASP A 13 -38.35 -42.51 -18.97
N GLU A 14 -37.92 -43.44 -19.70
CA GLU A 14 -37.09 -43.72 -20.84
C GLU A 14 -37.12 -42.85 -22.10
N THR A 15 -35.93 -42.70 -22.65
CA THR A 15 -35.49 -42.86 -24.05
C THR A 15 -36.43 -42.57 -25.23
N LYS A 16 -35.94 -41.73 -26.16
CA LYS A 16 -35.95 -42.03 -27.62
C LYS A 16 -34.94 -41.17 -28.42
N THR A 17 -34.01 -41.87 -29.04
CA THR A 17 -33.15 -41.44 -30.13
C THR A 17 -33.95 -41.05 -31.38
N LYS A 18 -33.62 -39.96 -32.04
CA LYS A 18 -33.72 -39.83 -33.49
C LYS A 18 -32.70 -38.86 -34.07
N SER A 19 -32.16 -39.33 -35.18
CA SER A 19 -31.12 -38.85 -36.09
C SER A 19 -31.35 -37.50 -36.75
N GLY A 20 -30.27 -36.76 -36.93
CA GLY A 20 -29.84 -36.21 -38.21
C GLY A 20 -30.62 -35.01 -38.77
N ALA A 21 -30.05 -33.83 -38.66
CA ALA A 21 -30.12 -32.83 -39.72
C ALA A 21 -28.90 -31.89 -39.62
N CYS A 22 -28.09 -31.92 -40.64
CA CYS A 22 -27.01 -30.98 -40.89
C CYS A 22 -27.65 -29.63 -41.22
N LEU A 23 -27.40 -28.61 -40.40
CA LEU A 23 -27.73 -27.23 -40.72
C LEU A 23 -26.45 -26.41 -40.67
N SER A 24 -26.15 -25.82 -41.80
CA SER A 24 -25.08 -24.88 -42.08
C SER A 24 -25.05 -23.75 -41.05
N LEU A 25 -23.93 -23.62 -40.35
CA LEU A 25 -23.64 -22.44 -39.55
C LEU A 25 -23.24 -21.27 -40.47
N ASP A 26 -24.17 -20.33 -40.60
CA ASP A 26 -23.82 -18.97 -41.04
C ASP A 26 -22.92 -18.33 -39.95
N MET A 27 -21.68 -18.05 -40.34
CA MET A 27 -20.77 -17.21 -39.54
C MET A 27 -21.29 -15.78 -39.55
N GLN A 28 -22.12 -15.45 -38.54
CA GLN A 28 -22.31 -14.06 -38.18
C GLN A 28 -21.05 -13.59 -37.47
N THR A 29 -20.30 -12.74 -38.13
CA THR A 29 -19.22 -11.95 -37.57
C THR A 29 -19.78 -11.10 -36.43
N THR A 30 -19.58 -11.55 -35.20
CA THR A 30 -19.76 -10.70 -34.02
C THR A 30 -18.68 -9.64 -34.07
N SER A 31 -19.05 -8.42 -34.40
CA SER A 31 -18.22 -7.24 -34.25
C SER A 31 -17.81 -7.11 -32.81
N LEU A 32 -16.50 -7.14 -32.56
CA LEU A 32 -15.90 -6.73 -31.27
C LEU A 32 -16.49 -5.37 -30.86
N PRO A 33 -16.78 -5.15 -29.58
CA PRO A 33 -17.22 -3.85 -29.14
C PRO A 33 -16.12 -2.83 -29.47
N ARG A 34 -16.52 -1.82 -30.22
CA ARG A 34 -15.73 -0.67 -30.64
C ARG A 34 -15.11 -0.05 -29.39
N ALA A 35 -13.79 -0.14 -29.26
CA ALA A 35 -13.06 0.60 -28.26
C ALA A 35 -13.53 2.06 -28.32
N MET A 36 -14.00 2.59 -27.22
CA MET A 36 -14.45 3.99 -27.13
C MET A 36 -13.27 4.86 -27.53
N GLU A 37 -13.43 5.59 -28.62
CA GLU A 37 -12.59 6.71 -29.01
C GLU A 37 -12.70 7.80 -27.93
N LYS A 38 -11.77 7.74 -26.95
CA LYS A 38 -11.48 8.88 -26.04
C LYS A 38 -10.31 9.64 -26.64
N ASN A 39 -10.54 10.40 -27.66
CA ASN A 39 -9.59 11.40 -28.15
C ASN A 39 -10.25 12.76 -28.19
N THR A 40 -10.31 13.42 -27.05
CA THR A 40 -10.44 14.87 -26.96
C THR A 40 -9.11 15.46 -26.50
N PRO A 41 -8.60 16.54 -27.11
CA PRO A 41 -7.30 17.16 -26.79
C PRO A 41 -7.14 17.64 -25.34
N GLU A 42 -8.23 17.72 -24.59
CA GLU A 42 -8.25 18.16 -23.18
C GLU A 42 -7.84 17.09 -22.15
N THR A 43 -7.61 15.86 -22.57
CA THR A 43 -7.28 14.74 -21.65
C THR A 43 -5.80 14.59 -21.34
N PHE A 44 -4.92 15.17 -22.14
CA PHE A 44 -3.48 15.04 -21.93
C PHE A 44 -2.93 16.24 -21.15
N ARG A 45 -2.05 15.96 -20.22
CA ARG A 45 -1.38 16.96 -19.37
C ARG A 45 0.12 16.80 -19.45
N THR A 46 0.82 17.91 -19.26
CA THR A 46 2.26 17.93 -19.02
C THR A 46 2.50 18.06 -17.51
N LEU A 47 3.29 17.16 -16.94
CA LEU A 47 3.60 17.13 -15.52
C LEU A 47 5.09 17.21 -15.30
N GLY A 48 5.54 18.13 -14.41
CA GLY A 48 6.90 18.14 -13.88
C GLY A 48 7.01 17.08 -12.76
N LEU A 49 8.02 16.24 -12.81
CA LEU A 49 8.32 15.24 -11.78
C LEU A 49 9.73 15.46 -11.23
N VAL A 50 9.81 15.68 -9.92
CA VAL A 50 11.07 15.83 -9.19
C VAL A 50 11.26 14.68 -8.21
N GLY A 51 12.37 13.98 -8.33
CA GLY A 51 12.64 12.76 -7.58
C GLY A 51 12.18 11.51 -8.36
N LEU A 52 13.14 10.86 -9.02
CA LEU A 52 12.92 9.75 -9.96
C LEU A 52 13.33 8.40 -9.37
N GLY A 53 13.42 8.31 -8.06
CA GLY A 53 13.65 7.06 -7.36
C GLY A 53 12.62 5.99 -7.69
N ARG A 54 12.58 4.90 -6.91
CA ARG A 54 11.76 3.71 -7.18
C ARG A 54 10.29 3.99 -7.53
N MET A 55 9.67 4.98 -6.89
CA MET A 55 8.26 5.32 -7.15
C MET A 55 8.12 6.39 -8.23
N GLY A 56 8.83 7.52 -8.11
CA GLY A 56 8.71 8.64 -9.06
C GLY A 56 9.03 8.24 -10.50
N GLY A 57 10.10 7.46 -10.70
CA GLY A 57 10.44 6.92 -12.02
C GLY A 57 9.35 5.99 -12.58
N ALA A 58 8.78 5.12 -11.74
CA ALA A 58 7.69 4.24 -12.15
C ALA A 58 6.40 5.02 -12.49
N MET A 59 6.09 6.09 -11.72
CA MET A 59 4.96 7.00 -12.02
C MET A 59 5.17 7.69 -13.36
N ALA A 60 6.37 8.24 -13.63
CA ALA A 60 6.69 8.86 -14.91
C ALA A 60 6.46 7.89 -16.09
N LYS A 61 6.98 6.66 -15.99
CA LYS A 61 6.77 5.62 -17.01
C LYS A 61 5.30 5.31 -17.26
N ARG A 62 4.51 5.20 -16.17
CA ARG A 62 3.08 4.93 -16.28
C ARG A 62 2.32 6.07 -16.97
N LEU A 63 2.66 7.33 -16.66
CA LEU A 63 2.10 8.52 -17.30
C LEU A 63 2.46 8.58 -18.79
N LEU A 64 3.72 8.34 -19.14
CA LEU A 64 4.18 8.29 -20.54
C LEU A 64 3.43 7.21 -21.34
N ARG A 65 3.26 6.00 -20.75
CA ARG A 65 2.46 4.92 -21.37
C ARG A 65 1.00 5.30 -21.61
N ALA A 66 0.45 6.16 -20.75
CA ALA A 66 -0.91 6.70 -20.87
C ALA A 66 -1.01 7.89 -21.84
N GLY A 67 0.11 8.33 -22.43
CA GLY A 67 0.16 9.42 -23.41
C GLY A 67 0.33 10.82 -22.81
N HIS A 68 0.55 10.95 -21.51
CA HIS A 68 0.90 12.22 -20.88
C HIS A 68 2.35 12.60 -21.17
N SER A 69 2.66 13.90 -21.10
CA SER A 69 4.05 14.40 -21.18
C SER A 69 4.62 14.57 -19.79
N CYS A 70 5.87 14.14 -19.61
CA CYS A 70 6.59 14.30 -18.34
C CYS A 70 7.88 15.06 -18.56
N VAL A 71 8.07 16.15 -17.80
CA VAL A 71 9.36 16.84 -17.65
C VAL A 71 9.96 16.34 -16.35
N VAL A 72 11.16 15.76 -16.41
CA VAL A 72 11.72 15.03 -15.28
C VAL A 72 13.05 15.61 -14.80
N PHE A 73 13.22 15.66 -13.49
CA PHE A 73 14.44 16.12 -12.84
C PHE A 73 14.80 15.23 -11.65
N ASP A 74 16.06 14.84 -11.59
CA ASP A 74 16.70 14.20 -10.42
C ASP A 74 18.18 14.60 -10.39
N HIS A 75 18.80 14.53 -9.23
CA HIS A 75 20.27 14.68 -9.10
C HIS A 75 21.02 13.52 -9.74
N ASP A 76 20.40 12.33 -9.79
CA ASP A 76 20.93 11.16 -10.48
C ASP A 76 20.58 11.20 -11.98
N GLN A 77 21.56 11.55 -12.78
CA GLN A 77 21.41 11.68 -14.23
C GLN A 77 21.14 10.35 -14.94
N GLU A 78 21.51 9.22 -14.36
CA GLU A 78 21.20 7.91 -14.95
C GLU A 78 19.68 7.64 -14.91
N LEU A 79 19.00 8.02 -13.81
CA LEU A 79 17.55 7.94 -13.69
C LEU A 79 16.85 8.86 -14.71
N VAL A 80 17.33 10.08 -14.90
CA VAL A 80 16.82 11.01 -15.91
C VAL A 80 16.95 10.42 -17.30
N GLN A 81 18.14 9.95 -17.70
CA GLN A 81 18.38 9.38 -19.02
C GLN A 81 17.57 8.12 -19.29
N SER A 82 17.36 7.30 -18.27
CA SER A 82 16.46 6.13 -18.38
C SER A 82 15.05 6.53 -18.80
N LEU A 83 14.52 7.62 -18.23
CA LEU A 83 13.17 8.10 -18.57
C LEU A 83 13.12 8.84 -19.91
N VAL A 84 14.18 9.54 -20.27
CA VAL A 84 14.30 10.16 -21.61
C VAL A 84 14.23 9.10 -22.71
N SER A 85 14.84 7.95 -22.51
CA SER A 85 14.75 6.83 -23.47
C SER A 85 13.32 6.27 -23.62
N GLU A 86 12.43 6.56 -22.65
CA GLU A 86 11.01 6.19 -22.68
C GLU A 86 10.09 7.35 -23.12
N GLY A 87 10.67 8.50 -23.47
CA GLY A 87 9.92 9.64 -24.04
C GLY A 87 9.72 10.82 -23.08
N ALA A 88 10.34 10.85 -21.90
CA ALA A 88 10.32 12.00 -21.03
C ALA A 88 11.21 13.14 -21.55
N LEU A 89 10.89 14.38 -21.17
CA LEU A 89 11.76 15.53 -21.39
C LEU A 89 12.67 15.71 -20.17
N ALA A 90 13.97 15.81 -20.39
CA ALA A 90 14.92 16.08 -19.31
C ALA A 90 14.96 17.57 -18.98
N ALA A 91 15.12 17.86 -17.68
CA ALA A 91 15.53 19.17 -17.19
C ALA A 91 16.87 19.04 -16.45
N SER A 92 17.77 20.01 -16.61
CA SER A 92 19.06 20.04 -15.94
C SER A 92 19.02 20.70 -14.56
N ASN A 93 17.96 21.47 -14.29
CA ASN A 93 17.68 22.16 -13.04
C ASN A 93 16.17 22.43 -12.90
N LEU A 94 15.75 23.01 -11.77
CA LEU A 94 14.33 23.28 -11.48
C LEU A 94 13.77 24.41 -12.36
N GLU A 95 14.57 25.40 -12.71
CA GLU A 95 14.20 26.50 -13.60
C GLU A 95 13.81 25.93 -14.98
N GLU A 96 14.68 25.13 -15.56
CA GLU A 96 14.42 24.48 -16.86
C GLU A 96 13.19 23.55 -16.79
N LEU A 97 13.03 22.81 -15.66
CA LEU A 97 11.83 22.00 -15.48
C LEU A 97 10.57 22.84 -15.56
N VAL A 98 10.50 23.94 -14.82
CA VAL A 98 9.34 24.83 -14.76
C VAL A 98 9.11 25.56 -16.10
N GLU A 99 10.18 25.96 -16.82
CA GLU A 99 10.09 26.60 -18.13
C GLU A 99 9.54 25.66 -19.22
N GLN A 100 9.80 24.36 -19.14
CA GLN A 100 9.31 23.38 -20.09
C GLN A 100 7.83 22.98 -19.86
N LEU A 101 7.23 23.39 -18.74
CA LEU A 101 5.82 23.17 -18.47
C LEU A 101 4.96 24.23 -19.18
N GLY A 102 3.72 23.89 -19.55
CA GLY A 102 2.82 24.81 -20.25
C GLY A 102 2.33 26.00 -19.42
N ASP A 103 1.24 26.61 -19.85
CA ASP A 103 0.71 27.84 -19.24
C ASP A 103 0.32 27.66 -17.77
N ARG A 104 -0.31 26.53 -17.42
CA ARG A 104 -0.61 26.15 -16.04
C ARG A 104 0.29 25.00 -15.63
N LYS A 105 1.25 25.31 -14.78
CA LYS A 105 2.28 24.37 -14.37
C LYS A 105 1.80 23.46 -13.25
N ALA A 106 2.15 22.17 -13.32
CA ALA A 106 1.94 21.24 -12.23
C ALA A 106 3.25 20.50 -11.98
N VAL A 107 3.76 20.56 -10.76
CA VAL A 107 5.00 19.91 -10.36
C VAL A 107 4.73 18.93 -9.21
N TRP A 108 5.10 17.68 -9.40
CA TRP A 108 4.95 16.60 -8.42
C TRP A 108 6.29 16.23 -7.81
N MET A 109 6.43 16.41 -6.51
CA MET A 109 7.61 16.04 -5.73
C MET A 109 7.47 14.60 -5.22
N MET A 110 8.45 13.73 -5.55
CA MET A 110 8.55 12.33 -5.08
C MET A 110 9.85 12.12 -4.33
N ILE A 111 10.09 12.92 -3.31
CA ILE A 111 11.33 12.97 -2.53
C ILE A 111 11.08 12.59 -1.06
N PRO A 112 12.15 12.28 -0.28
CA PRO A 112 12.02 12.07 1.15
C PRO A 112 11.45 13.31 1.87
N ALA A 113 10.56 13.07 2.85
CA ALA A 113 9.86 14.12 3.60
C ALA A 113 10.80 15.18 4.21
N ALA A 114 11.99 14.77 4.65
CA ALA A 114 12.99 15.69 5.20
C ALA A 114 13.51 16.76 4.19
N SER A 115 13.44 16.46 2.89
CA SER A 115 13.87 17.37 1.82
C SER A 115 12.72 18.19 1.24
N THR A 116 11.47 17.81 1.52
CA THR A 116 10.28 18.45 0.94
C THR A 116 10.19 19.95 1.25
N PRO A 117 10.46 20.45 2.47
CA PRO A 117 10.35 21.89 2.75
C PRO A 117 11.29 22.74 1.89
N THR A 118 12.54 22.32 1.72
CA THR A 118 13.54 23.04 0.91
C THR A 118 13.12 23.06 -0.56
N LEU A 119 12.82 21.91 -1.14
CA LEU A 119 12.42 21.82 -2.54
C LEU A 119 11.11 22.57 -2.82
N ALA A 120 10.13 22.49 -1.91
CA ALA A 120 8.87 23.23 -2.07
C ALA A 120 9.10 24.75 -2.08
N SER A 121 10.01 25.29 -1.25
CA SER A 121 10.37 26.70 -1.23
C SER A 121 11.08 27.13 -2.52
N GLU A 122 12.00 26.31 -3.04
CA GLU A 122 12.71 26.54 -4.30
C GLU A 122 11.72 26.57 -5.48
N LEU A 123 10.85 25.57 -5.58
CA LEU A 123 9.82 25.51 -6.62
C LEU A 123 8.82 26.66 -6.50
N ALA A 124 8.40 27.01 -5.28
CA ALA A 124 7.52 28.14 -5.06
C ALA A 124 8.13 29.46 -5.57
N ALA A 125 9.45 29.62 -5.56
CA ALA A 125 10.11 30.80 -6.14
C ALA A 125 9.99 30.89 -7.66
N LEU A 126 9.76 29.78 -8.35
CA LEU A 126 9.69 29.65 -9.80
C LEU A 126 8.24 29.58 -10.32
N LEU A 127 7.31 29.17 -9.47
CA LEU A 127 5.88 29.03 -9.79
C LEU A 127 5.14 30.37 -9.63
N SER A 128 4.05 30.50 -10.35
CA SER A 128 3.16 31.66 -10.35
C SER A 128 1.80 31.32 -9.73
N ALA A 129 0.92 32.33 -9.58
CA ALA A 129 -0.46 32.09 -9.18
C ALA A 129 -1.15 31.13 -10.15
N ASP A 130 -2.02 30.27 -9.61
CA ASP A 130 -2.76 29.20 -10.28
C ASP A 130 -1.91 27.98 -10.71
N ASP A 131 -0.57 28.03 -10.56
CA ASP A 131 0.26 26.83 -10.70
C ASP A 131 0.05 25.88 -9.52
N ILE A 132 0.33 24.59 -9.75
CA ILE A 132 0.03 23.52 -8.79
C ILE A 132 1.34 22.86 -8.33
N LEU A 133 1.54 22.82 -7.00
CA LEU A 133 2.63 22.07 -6.37
C LEU A 133 2.08 20.88 -5.61
N ILE A 134 2.55 19.67 -5.96
CA ILE A 134 2.06 18.41 -5.41
C ILE A 134 3.15 17.79 -4.53
N ASP A 135 2.82 17.53 -3.27
CA ASP A 135 3.64 16.72 -2.37
C ASP A 135 3.15 15.26 -2.42
N GLY A 136 3.90 14.40 -3.12
CA GLY A 136 3.63 12.96 -3.21
C GLY A 136 4.53 12.11 -2.31
N GLY A 137 5.34 12.75 -1.46
CA GLY A 137 6.19 12.10 -0.50
C GLY A 137 5.43 11.50 0.68
N ASN A 138 6.17 10.85 1.55
CA ASN A 138 5.65 10.33 2.83
C ASN A 138 5.73 11.42 3.90
N SER A 139 5.03 12.55 3.68
CA SER A 139 5.08 13.73 4.54
C SER A 139 4.04 13.68 5.67
N ASN A 140 4.29 14.43 6.73
CA ASN A 140 3.29 14.61 7.80
C ASN A 140 2.15 15.50 7.29
N TYR A 141 0.92 15.13 7.60
CA TYR A 141 -0.27 15.90 7.19
C TYR A 141 -0.27 17.34 7.72
N ARG A 142 0.30 17.60 8.89
CA ARG A 142 0.43 18.95 9.47
C ARG A 142 1.33 19.83 8.60
N ASP A 143 2.47 19.27 8.15
CA ASP A 143 3.37 20.00 7.26
C ASP A 143 2.70 20.32 5.91
N ALA A 144 1.77 19.49 5.45
CA ALA A 144 1.02 19.73 4.23
C ALA A 144 -0.01 20.88 4.42
N VAL A 145 -0.66 20.96 5.58
CA VAL A 145 -1.56 22.09 5.94
C VAL A 145 -0.77 23.39 5.99
N ASP A 146 0.32 23.43 6.75
CA ASP A 146 1.14 24.64 6.91
C ASP A 146 1.69 25.11 5.54
N ARG A 147 2.15 24.17 4.72
CA ARG A 147 2.65 24.47 3.36
C ARG A 147 1.56 25.00 2.44
N ALA A 148 0.34 24.46 2.52
CA ALA A 148 -0.77 24.95 1.73
C ALA A 148 -1.12 26.42 2.09
N GLU A 149 -1.09 26.76 3.39
CA GLU A 149 -1.31 28.15 3.85
C GLU A 149 -0.21 29.10 3.36
N GLU A 150 1.05 28.66 3.39
CA GLU A 150 2.20 29.45 2.90
C GLU A 150 2.11 29.70 1.38
N LEU A 151 1.85 28.64 0.59
CA LEU A 151 1.75 28.72 -0.86
C LEU A 151 0.54 29.55 -1.32
N ALA A 152 -0.57 29.49 -0.59
CA ALA A 152 -1.77 30.28 -0.88
C ALA A 152 -1.53 31.80 -0.80
N GLN A 153 -0.57 32.27 0.03
CA GLN A 153 -0.19 33.69 0.07
C GLN A 153 0.39 34.20 -1.26
N ARG A 154 0.86 33.27 -2.09
CA ARG A 154 1.41 33.52 -3.44
C ARG A 154 0.44 33.11 -4.55
N GLY A 155 -0.74 32.62 -4.19
CA GLY A 155 -1.74 32.11 -5.13
C GLY A 155 -1.38 30.76 -5.74
N ILE A 156 -0.34 30.06 -5.23
CA ILE A 156 0.06 28.72 -5.69
C ILE A 156 -0.85 27.69 -5.01
N LEU A 157 -1.36 26.75 -5.79
CA LEU A 157 -2.25 25.70 -5.32
C LEU A 157 -1.43 24.51 -4.84
N HIS A 158 -1.75 24.02 -3.65
CA HIS A 158 -1.07 22.86 -3.06
C HIS A 158 -1.98 21.64 -3.03
N LEU A 159 -1.44 20.49 -3.44
CA LEU A 159 -2.05 19.18 -3.23
C LEU A 159 -1.08 18.30 -2.44
N ASP A 160 -1.59 17.57 -1.46
CA ASP A 160 -0.91 16.48 -0.78
C ASP A 160 -1.48 15.15 -1.25
N VAL A 161 -0.62 14.27 -1.77
CA VAL A 161 -1.05 13.01 -2.38
C VAL A 161 -0.37 11.83 -1.72
N GLY A 162 -1.08 11.20 -0.79
CA GLY A 162 -0.67 9.94 -0.22
C GLY A 162 -0.74 8.83 -1.28
N THR A 163 0.41 8.24 -1.60
CA THR A 163 0.53 7.22 -2.64
C THR A 163 0.83 5.86 -2.04
N SER A 164 -0.02 4.86 -2.33
CA SER A 164 0.20 3.45 -1.97
C SER A 164 0.30 2.59 -3.22
N GLY A 165 1.15 1.55 -3.19
CA GLY A 165 1.43 0.66 -4.34
C GLY A 165 2.92 0.32 -4.46
N GLY A 166 3.80 1.11 -3.85
CA GLY A 166 5.24 0.88 -3.79
C GLY A 166 5.88 0.66 -5.16
N VAL A 167 6.84 -0.25 -5.22
CA VAL A 167 7.58 -0.57 -6.45
C VAL A 167 6.74 -1.28 -7.52
N HIS A 168 5.60 -1.85 -7.13
CA HIS A 168 4.70 -2.57 -8.04
C HIS A 168 3.68 -1.66 -8.74
N GLY A 169 3.65 -0.37 -8.37
CA GLY A 169 2.68 0.59 -8.93
C GLY A 169 2.80 0.80 -10.43
N LEU A 170 3.97 0.55 -11.03
CA LEU A 170 4.13 0.62 -12.48
C LEU A 170 3.13 -0.28 -13.21
N GLU A 171 2.98 -1.52 -12.77
CA GLU A 171 2.09 -2.50 -13.42
C GLU A 171 0.69 -2.52 -12.79
N ARG A 172 0.59 -2.41 -11.47
CA ARG A 172 -0.68 -2.53 -10.75
C ARG A 172 -1.46 -1.23 -10.62
N GLY A 173 -0.82 -0.07 -10.86
CA GLY A 173 -1.36 1.24 -10.51
C GLY A 173 -1.15 1.60 -9.04
N TYR A 174 -1.45 2.84 -8.71
CA TYR A 174 -1.31 3.42 -7.37
C TYR A 174 -2.67 3.77 -6.78
N CYS A 175 -2.87 3.45 -5.51
CA CYS A 175 -3.97 4.01 -4.73
C CYS A 175 -3.57 5.42 -4.28
N LEU A 176 -4.34 6.44 -4.69
CA LEU A 176 -4.02 7.85 -4.45
C LEU A 176 -5.06 8.48 -3.51
N MET A 177 -4.58 9.04 -2.41
CA MET A 177 -5.37 9.74 -1.40
C MET A 177 -5.01 11.22 -1.49
N ILE A 178 -5.92 12.06 -1.96
CA ILE A 178 -5.63 13.43 -2.42
C ILE A 178 -6.25 14.44 -1.45
N GLY A 179 -5.43 15.34 -0.92
CA GLY A 179 -5.86 16.49 -0.15
C GLY A 179 -5.58 17.79 -0.89
N GLY A 180 -6.45 18.78 -0.69
CA GLY A 180 -6.32 20.09 -1.32
C GLY A 180 -7.65 20.67 -1.78
N ALA A 181 -7.60 21.79 -2.53
CA ALA A 181 -8.80 22.37 -3.14
C ALA A 181 -9.34 21.47 -4.27
N GLU A 182 -10.64 21.48 -4.47
CA GLU A 182 -11.30 20.65 -5.48
C GLU A 182 -10.87 21.00 -6.91
N GLU A 183 -10.71 22.27 -7.22
CA GLU A 183 -10.42 22.73 -8.58
C GLU A 183 -9.12 22.12 -9.15
N PRO A 184 -7.93 22.20 -8.50
CA PRO A 184 -6.72 21.57 -9.01
C PRO A 184 -6.81 20.03 -9.05
N VAL A 185 -7.59 19.40 -8.19
CA VAL A 185 -7.86 17.95 -8.23
C VAL A 185 -8.60 17.60 -9.53
N GLN A 186 -9.66 18.34 -9.86
CA GLN A 186 -10.41 18.13 -11.10
C GLN A 186 -9.55 18.44 -12.34
N TYR A 187 -8.73 19.47 -12.29
CA TYR A 187 -7.79 19.77 -13.38
C TYR A 187 -6.80 18.62 -13.64
N LEU A 188 -6.29 17.99 -12.59
CA LEU A 188 -5.32 16.90 -12.67
C LEU A 188 -5.96 15.50 -12.72
N ARG A 189 -7.30 15.41 -12.76
CA ARG A 189 -8.01 14.13 -12.82
C ARG A 189 -7.45 13.16 -13.88
N PRO A 190 -7.11 13.58 -15.12
CA PRO A 190 -6.52 12.67 -16.10
C PRO A 190 -5.17 12.06 -15.66
N ILE A 191 -4.38 12.78 -14.85
CA ILE A 191 -3.13 12.26 -14.26
C ILE A 191 -3.46 11.20 -13.20
N PHE A 192 -4.44 11.45 -12.32
CA PHE A 192 -4.84 10.50 -11.29
C PHE A 192 -5.46 9.24 -11.90
N ASP A 193 -6.32 9.38 -12.90
CA ASP A 193 -6.86 8.24 -13.68
C ASP A 193 -5.75 7.37 -14.28
N ALA A 194 -4.73 8.00 -14.89
CA ALA A 194 -3.62 7.30 -15.53
C ALA A 194 -2.72 6.56 -14.51
N LEU A 195 -2.52 7.14 -13.32
CA LEU A 195 -1.71 6.55 -12.27
C LEU A 195 -2.45 5.45 -11.52
N SER A 196 -3.76 5.50 -11.44
CA SER A 196 -4.57 4.56 -10.66
C SER A 196 -4.78 3.21 -11.34
N PRO A 197 -5.14 2.16 -10.58
CA PRO A 197 -5.32 0.82 -11.14
C PRO A 197 -6.54 0.68 -12.05
N GLY A 198 -7.55 1.55 -11.89
CA GLY A 198 -8.82 1.46 -12.58
C GLY A 198 -9.81 0.49 -11.92
N VAL A 199 -11.07 0.57 -12.37
CA VAL A 199 -12.20 -0.21 -11.81
C VAL A 199 -12.00 -1.73 -11.88
N GLU A 200 -11.22 -2.21 -12.85
CA GLU A 200 -10.97 -3.65 -13.03
C GLU A 200 -10.03 -4.25 -11.96
N ALA A 201 -9.44 -3.42 -11.10
CA ALA A 201 -8.53 -3.89 -10.04
C ALA A 201 -9.24 -4.70 -8.95
N ALA A 202 -10.54 -4.50 -8.76
CA ALA A 202 -11.38 -5.26 -7.84
C ALA A 202 -12.83 -5.32 -8.33
N PRO A 203 -13.57 -6.38 -7.99
CA PRO A 203 -15.00 -6.43 -8.27
C PRO A 203 -15.74 -5.27 -7.59
N ARG A 204 -16.68 -4.65 -8.29
CA ARG A 204 -17.55 -3.62 -7.68
C ARG A 204 -18.38 -4.21 -6.55
N ILE A 205 -18.53 -3.44 -5.47
CA ILE A 205 -19.38 -3.84 -4.33
C ILE A 205 -20.84 -3.95 -4.80
N ALA A 206 -21.51 -5.02 -4.39
CA ALA A 206 -22.91 -5.23 -4.74
C ALA A 206 -23.79 -4.03 -4.34
N GLY A 207 -24.63 -3.57 -5.26
CA GLY A 207 -25.49 -2.41 -5.08
C GLY A 207 -24.92 -1.08 -5.53
N ARG A 208 -23.65 -1.01 -5.98
CA ARG A 208 -23.13 0.15 -6.70
C ARG A 208 -23.58 0.08 -8.17
N GLU A 209 -24.29 1.10 -8.59
CA GLU A 209 -24.84 1.24 -9.96
C GLU A 209 -24.28 2.49 -10.65
N GLY A 210 -24.48 2.61 -11.97
CA GLY A 210 -24.01 3.73 -12.78
C GLY A 210 -22.52 3.67 -13.10
N ASP A 211 -21.96 4.80 -13.55
CA ASP A 211 -20.54 4.93 -13.87
C ASP A 211 -19.68 4.77 -12.61
N PRO A 212 -18.47 4.18 -12.72
CA PRO A 212 -17.56 4.06 -11.58
C PRO A 212 -17.18 5.43 -11.00
N ALA A 213 -17.22 5.55 -9.68
CA ALA A 213 -16.73 6.71 -8.96
C ALA A 213 -15.20 6.70 -8.83
N GLU A 214 -14.60 7.80 -8.41
CA GLU A 214 -13.14 7.94 -8.28
C GLU A 214 -12.52 6.88 -7.39
N GLU A 215 -13.12 6.61 -6.24
CA GLU A 215 -12.65 5.59 -5.30
C GLU A 215 -12.73 4.17 -5.87
N GLU A 216 -13.63 3.92 -6.82
CA GLU A 216 -13.70 2.64 -7.52
C GLU A 216 -12.61 2.51 -8.60
N CYS A 217 -12.03 3.64 -9.04
CA CYS A 217 -10.88 3.67 -9.95
C CYS A 217 -9.53 3.62 -9.20
N GLY A 218 -9.52 3.85 -7.89
CA GLY A 218 -8.33 3.76 -7.05
C GLY A 218 -7.71 5.10 -6.68
N PHE A 219 -8.42 6.22 -6.83
CA PHE A 219 -8.05 7.51 -6.27
C PHE A 219 -9.27 8.20 -5.66
N LEU A 220 -9.02 9.10 -4.71
CA LEU A 220 -10.09 9.83 -4.03
C LEU A 220 -9.60 11.21 -3.60
N HIS A 221 -10.42 12.25 -3.87
CA HIS A 221 -10.28 13.53 -3.20
C HIS A 221 -10.81 13.39 -1.76
N CYS A 222 -9.88 13.25 -0.80
CA CYS A 222 -10.19 12.98 0.61
C CYS A 222 -10.67 14.23 1.38
N GLY A 223 -10.41 15.43 0.87
CA GLY A 223 -10.81 16.67 1.52
C GLY A 223 -9.78 17.80 1.40
N PRO A 224 -9.79 18.78 2.33
CA PRO A 224 -8.92 19.95 2.29
C PRO A 224 -7.43 19.57 2.42
N PRO A 225 -6.49 20.55 2.29
CA PRO A 225 -5.07 20.29 2.46
C PRO A 225 -4.74 19.49 3.73
N GLY A 226 -3.86 18.50 3.60
CA GLY A 226 -3.49 17.55 4.64
C GLY A 226 -4.34 16.28 4.66
N ALA A 227 -5.55 16.26 4.08
CA ALA A 227 -6.45 15.11 4.11
C ALA A 227 -5.87 13.87 3.40
N GLY A 228 -5.14 14.06 2.30
CA GLY A 228 -4.48 12.96 1.58
C GLY A 228 -3.44 12.26 2.43
N HIS A 229 -2.49 13.01 2.99
CA HIS A 229 -1.46 12.47 3.89
C HIS A 229 -2.06 11.92 5.19
N PHE A 230 -3.13 12.51 5.72
CA PHE A 230 -3.82 12.00 6.89
C PHE A 230 -4.40 10.59 6.63
N VAL A 231 -5.16 10.43 5.56
CA VAL A 231 -5.72 9.12 5.19
C VAL A 231 -4.61 8.12 4.91
N LYS A 232 -3.52 8.56 4.24
CA LYS A 232 -2.36 7.71 3.95
C LYS A 232 -1.65 7.24 5.22
N MET A 233 -1.43 8.11 6.22
CA MET A 233 -0.77 7.69 7.46
C MET A 233 -1.60 6.67 8.24
N VAL A 234 -2.93 6.84 8.27
CA VAL A 234 -3.84 5.86 8.91
C VAL A 234 -3.81 4.53 8.17
N HIS A 235 -3.82 4.56 6.82
CA HIS A 235 -3.62 3.36 6.00
C HIS A 235 -2.33 2.63 6.40
N ASN A 236 -1.21 3.34 6.54
CA ASN A 236 0.05 2.73 6.95
C ASN A 236 0.03 2.23 8.40
N GLY A 237 -0.69 2.89 9.30
CA GLY A 237 -0.95 2.37 10.64
C GLY A 237 -1.65 1.01 10.60
N ILE A 238 -2.70 0.87 9.79
CA ILE A 238 -3.42 -0.39 9.56
C ILE A 238 -2.48 -1.45 8.95
N GLU A 239 -1.66 -1.06 7.97
CA GLU A 239 -0.65 -1.92 7.36
C GLU A 239 0.31 -2.50 8.41
N TYR A 240 0.80 -1.69 9.35
CA TYR A 240 1.64 -2.15 10.46
C TYR A 240 0.93 -3.23 11.31
N GLY A 241 -0.33 -3.00 11.64
CA GLY A 241 -1.15 -3.96 12.40
C GLY A 241 -1.32 -5.30 11.67
N LEU A 242 -1.63 -5.26 10.38
CA LEU A 242 -1.77 -6.46 9.55
C LEU A 242 -0.45 -7.23 9.43
N MET A 243 0.66 -6.51 9.19
CA MET A 243 2.00 -7.13 9.13
C MET A 243 2.38 -7.80 10.45
N ALA A 244 2.13 -7.15 11.58
CA ALA A 244 2.39 -7.72 12.90
C ALA A 244 1.55 -8.98 13.14
N ALA A 245 0.26 -8.96 12.83
CA ALA A 245 -0.62 -10.11 13.00
C ALA A 245 -0.17 -11.33 12.18
N TYR A 246 0.24 -11.13 10.92
CA TYR A 246 0.81 -12.22 10.12
C TYR A 246 2.13 -12.71 10.72
N ALA A 247 3.04 -11.82 11.10
CA ALA A 247 4.33 -12.19 11.66
C ALA A 247 4.18 -13.01 12.94
N GLU A 248 3.33 -12.61 13.88
CA GLU A 248 3.03 -13.34 15.11
C GLU A 248 2.40 -14.71 14.81
N GLY A 249 1.42 -14.76 13.89
CA GLY A 249 0.77 -16.02 13.50
C GLY A 249 1.75 -17.01 12.88
N PHE A 250 2.59 -16.59 11.94
CA PHE A 250 3.62 -17.46 11.35
C PHE A 250 4.69 -17.87 12.36
N ASN A 251 5.05 -16.99 13.31
CA ASN A 251 5.98 -17.32 14.38
C ASN A 251 5.41 -18.39 15.33
N ILE A 252 4.13 -18.34 15.67
CA ILE A 252 3.44 -19.40 16.42
C ILE A 252 3.52 -20.75 15.68
N LEU A 253 3.23 -20.76 14.37
CA LEU A 253 3.29 -21.99 13.56
C LEU A 253 4.72 -22.54 13.47
N ARG A 254 5.73 -21.67 13.36
CA ARG A 254 7.15 -22.06 13.36
C ARG A 254 7.56 -22.80 14.64
N HIS A 255 7.01 -22.41 15.78
CA HIS A 255 7.31 -23.00 17.08
C HIS A 255 6.33 -24.11 17.52
N ALA A 256 5.44 -24.56 16.63
CA ALA A 256 4.44 -25.58 16.96
C ALA A 256 5.04 -26.99 17.24
N GLY A 257 6.34 -27.17 17.00
CA GLY A 257 7.10 -28.38 17.32
C GLY A 257 7.79 -28.36 18.69
N ILE A 258 7.56 -27.36 19.53
CA ILE A 258 8.24 -27.12 20.81
C ILE A 258 8.13 -28.33 21.78
N GLY A 259 7.13 -29.19 21.63
CA GLY A 259 6.96 -30.42 22.43
C GLY A 259 7.96 -31.54 22.10
N ARG A 260 8.79 -31.39 21.04
CA ARG A 260 9.89 -32.32 20.67
C ARG A 260 11.21 -31.90 21.31
N GLU A 261 11.29 -30.69 21.88
CA GLU A 261 12.50 -30.17 22.51
C GLU A 261 12.63 -30.73 23.92
N ASP A 262 13.87 -31.16 24.31
CA ASP A 262 14.23 -31.45 25.69
C ASP A 262 14.32 -30.14 26.48
N ARG A 263 13.30 -29.85 27.27
CA ARG A 263 13.22 -28.65 28.10
C ARG A 263 13.49 -28.97 29.55
N ALA A 264 14.49 -28.32 30.12
CA ALA A 264 14.73 -28.42 31.55
C ALA A 264 13.52 -27.88 32.31
N ALA A 265 12.91 -28.70 33.16
CA ALA A 265 11.91 -28.26 34.11
C ALA A 265 12.61 -27.76 35.39
N ASP A 266 12.55 -26.49 35.65
CA ASP A 266 13.12 -25.88 36.86
C ASP A 266 12.20 -24.77 37.39
N ALA A 267 12.61 -24.14 38.51
CA ALA A 267 11.83 -23.07 39.14
C ALA A 267 11.67 -21.79 38.25
N GLU A 268 12.49 -21.66 37.19
CA GLU A 268 12.53 -20.48 36.33
C GLU A 268 11.77 -20.68 35.01
N THR A 269 11.37 -21.93 34.71
CA THR A 269 10.75 -22.27 33.41
C THR A 269 9.38 -22.89 33.64
N ALA A 270 8.34 -22.25 33.14
CA ALA A 270 7.01 -22.87 33.12
C ALA A 270 7.04 -24.15 32.31
N PRO A 271 6.61 -25.30 32.88
CA PRO A 271 6.61 -26.56 32.14
C PRO A 271 5.60 -26.52 31.01
N LEU A 272 5.99 -27.10 29.87
CA LEU A 272 5.06 -27.33 28.78
C LEU A 272 4.07 -28.43 29.21
N ARG A 273 2.80 -28.06 29.36
CA ARG A 273 1.75 -29.02 29.70
C ARG A 273 1.38 -29.84 28.47
N ASP A 274 1.39 -31.18 28.60
CA ASP A 274 0.95 -32.09 27.53
C ASP A 274 1.69 -31.89 26.18
N SER A 275 3.01 -32.10 26.19
CA SER A 275 3.92 -31.94 25.02
C SER A 275 3.43 -32.64 23.73
N LYS A 276 2.57 -33.68 23.86
CA LYS A 276 1.98 -34.42 22.74
C LYS A 276 1.16 -33.54 21.77
N TYR A 277 0.65 -32.40 22.23
CA TYR A 277 -0.12 -31.48 21.42
C TYR A 277 0.73 -30.47 20.66
N TYR A 278 2.05 -30.49 20.84
CA TYR A 278 3.00 -29.55 20.24
C TYR A 278 4.10 -30.29 19.47
N GLN A 279 3.67 -31.21 18.59
CA GLN A 279 4.56 -32.10 17.82
C GLN A 279 4.53 -31.78 16.32
N TYR A 280 4.07 -30.59 15.93
CA TYR A 280 3.85 -30.24 14.55
C TYR A 280 5.13 -29.73 13.88
N ASP A 281 5.22 -29.98 12.58
CA ASP A 281 6.25 -29.46 11.69
C ASP A 281 5.56 -28.91 10.44
N PHE A 282 5.21 -27.66 10.50
CA PHE A 282 4.46 -27.00 9.44
C PHE A 282 5.38 -26.41 8.39
N SER A 283 5.13 -26.68 7.11
CA SER A 283 5.70 -25.89 6.03
C SER A 283 4.98 -24.54 5.98
N LEU A 284 5.64 -23.49 6.45
CA LEU A 284 5.08 -22.14 6.48
C LEU A 284 4.77 -21.62 5.06
N GLU A 285 5.62 -21.96 4.09
CA GLU A 285 5.39 -21.67 2.67
C GLU A 285 4.03 -22.22 2.19
N LYS A 286 3.77 -23.52 2.48
CA LYS A 286 2.51 -24.16 2.07
C LYS A 286 1.30 -23.59 2.81
N VAL A 287 1.45 -23.21 4.06
CA VAL A 287 0.38 -22.56 4.83
C VAL A 287 0.07 -21.19 4.27
N ALA A 288 1.09 -20.38 3.96
CA ALA A 288 0.91 -19.08 3.34
C ALA A 288 0.20 -19.21 1.98
N GLU A 289 0.65 -20.14 1.13
CA GLU A 289 0.01 -20.40 -0.17
C GLU A 289 -1.45 -20.88 -0.01
N LEU A 290 -1.74 -21.73 0.97
CA LEU A 290 -3.09 -22.16 1.27
C LEU A 290 -4.00 -21.00 1.66
N TRP A 291 -3.53 -20.13 2.58
CA TRP A 291 -4.35 -19.06 3.11
C TRP A 291 -4.66 -17.98 2.08
N ARG A 292 -3.74 -17.70 1.16
CA ARG A 292 -4.00 -16.74 0.08
C ARG A 292 -5.02 -17.24 -0.97
N ARG A 293 -5.37 -18.54 -0.95
CA ARG A 293 -6.26 -19.21 -1.92
C ARG A 293 -7.72 -19.33 -1.49
N GLY A 294 -8.21 -18.54 -0.56
CA GLY A 294 -9.62 -18.56 -0.23
C GLY A 294 -9.94 -18.61 1.26
N SER A 295 -8.97 -18.38 2.12
CA SER A 295 -9.24 -18.08 3.52
C SER A 295 -9.91 -16.70 3.65
N VAL A 296 -10.36 -16.36 4.85
CA VAL A 296 -10.95 -15.04 5.13
C VAL A 296 -9.91 -13.93 5.32
N ILE A 297 -8.62 -14.27 5.34
CA ILE A 297 -7.51 -13.33 5.54
C ILE A 297 -6.60 -13.11 4.32
N PRO A 298 -7.03 -13.26 3.05
CA PRO A 298 -6.15 -12.97 1.93
C PRO A 298 -5.91 -11.46 1.85
N SER A 299 -4.68 -11.10 1.52
CA SER A 299 -4.30 -9.72 1.26
C SER A 299 -3.04 -9.71 0.40
N TRP A 300 -2.73 -8.58 -0.23
CA TRP A 300 -1.45 -8.45 -0.92
C TRP A 300 -0.25 -8.64 0.02
N LEU A 301 -0.36 -8.25 1.30
CA LEU A 301 0.69 -8.52 2.29
C LEU A 301 0.92 -10.02 2.50
N LEU A 302 -0.14 -10.82 2.46
CA LEU A 302 -0.03 -12.28 2.53
C LEU A 302 0.57 -12.87 1.24
N ASP A 303 0.27 -12.30 0.08
CA ASP A 303 0.90 -12.70 -1.19
C ASP A 303 2.42 -12.48 -1.14
N LEU A 304 2.86 -11.30 -0.68
CA LEU A 304 4.28 -10.99 -0.49
C LEU A 304 4.95 -11.89 0.56
N THR A 305 4.22 -12.26 1.63
CA THR A 305 4.70 -13.21 2.64
C THR A 305 4.91 -14.60 2.03
N ALA A 306 3.96 -15.07 1.23
CA ALA A 306 4.07 -16.37 0.55
C ALA A 306 5.23 -16.39 -0.45
N GLU A 307 5.44 -15.32 -1.20
CA GLU A 307 6.56 -15.17 -2.13
C GLU A 307 7.91 -15.20 -1.38
N ALA A 308 8.02 -14.46 -0.27
CA ALA A 308 9.23 -14.44 0.55
C ALA A 308 9.57 -15.83 1.13
N LEU A 309 8.57 -16.54 1.67
CA LEU A 309 8.73 -17.90 2.22
C LEU A 309 9.02 -18.94 1.13
N HIS A 310 8.51 -18.74 -0.09
CA HIS A 310 8.86 -19.61 -1.23
C HIS A 310 10.33 -19.43 -1.64
N GLY A 311 10.81 -18.20 -1.67
CA GLY A 311 12.22 -17.90 -2.00
C GLY A 311 13.20 -18.30 -0.90
N SER A 312 12.81 -18.23 0.37
CA SER A 312 13.64 -18.60 1.53
C SER A 312 12.73 -18.99 2.71
N PRO A 313 12.52 -20.30 2.96
CA PRO A 313 11.63 -20.78 4.02
C PRO A 313 12.02 -20.33 5.43
N ASP A 314 13.30 -20.09 5.68
CA ASP A 314 13.84 -19.64 6.97
C ASP A 314 14.06 -18.13 7.06
N LEU A 315 13.92 -17.40 5.94
CA LEU A 315 14.13 -15.96 5.83
C LEU A 315 15.49 -15.47 6.34
N ASP A 316 16.54 -16.30 6.21
CA ASP A 316 17.88 -16.08 6.77
C ASP A 316 18.57 -14.80 6.28
N GLN A 317 18.15 -14.27 5.14
CA GLN A 317 18.66 -13.00 4.60
C GLN A 317 18.18 -11.77 5.39
N PHE A 318 17.22 -11.93 6.33
CA PHE A 318 16.68 -10.85 7.14
C PHE A 318 17.11 -10.96 8.60
N SER A 319 17.59 -9.86 9.18
CA SER A 319 18.02 -9.82 10.59
C SER A 319 16.86 -9.61 11.59
N GLY A 320 15.63 -9.45 11.12
CA GLY A 320 14.47 -9.14 11.97
C GLY A 320 14.42 -7.69 12.48
N ARG A 321 15.34 -6.81 12.03
CA ARG A 321 15.34 -5.40 12.39
C ARG A 321 14.39 -4.61 11.50
N VAL A 322 13.28 -4.11 12.05
CA VAL A 322 12.22 -3.44 11.30
C VAL A 322 12.22 -1.93 11.57
N SER A 323 12.38 -1.15 10.51
CA SER A 323 12.31 0.32 10.57
C SER A 323 10.86 0.81 10.52
N ASP A 324 10.66 2.07 10.94
CA ASP A 324 9.44 2.83 10.71
C ASP A 324 9.78 4.14 10.00
N SER A 325 8.92 4.61 9.11
CA SER A 325 9.09 5.84 8.31
C SER A 325 8.27 7.03 8.84
N GLY A 326 7.65 6.90 10.01
CA GLY A 326 6.98 7.97 10.74
C GLY A 326 5.46 7.82 10.81
N GLU A 327 4.80 7.25 9.80
CA GLU A 327 3.35 7.22 9.68
C GLU A 327 2.67 6.48 10.85
N GLY A 328 3.25 5.36 11.31
CA GLY A 328 2.76 4.64 12.49
C GLY A 328 2.84 5.50 13.76
N ARG A 329 3.86 6.35 13.88
CA ARG A 329 4.02 7.30 15.00
C ARG A 329 2.94 8.38 14.94
N TRP A 330 2.75 8.98 13.76
CA TRP A 330 1.75 10.03 13.56
C TRP A 330 0.34 9.50 13.79
N THR A 331 0.02 8.29 13.29
CA THR A 331 -1.25 7.61 13.56
C THR A 331 -1.49 7.40 15.05
N ALA A 332 -0.47 6.96 15.79
CA ALA A 332 -0.57 6.78 17.23
C ALA A 332 -0.77 8.11 17.98
N GLN A 333 -0.08 9.18 17.56
CA GLN A 333 -0.23 10.53 18.13
C GLN A 333 -1.63 11.07 17.87
N VAL A 334 -2.14 10.94 16.67
CA VAL A 334 -3.50 11.37 16.31
C VAL A 334 -4.55 10.61 17.13
N ALA A 335 -4.39 9.30 17.30
CA ALA A 335 -5.31 8.52 18.13
C ALA A 335 -5.35 9.02 19.59
N VAL A 336 -4.21 9.48 20.12
CA VAL A 336 -4.14 10.11 21.47
C VAL A 336 -4.82 11.48 21.44
N ASP A 337 -4.53 12.32 20.46
CA ASP A 337 -5.10 13.67 20.33
C ASP A 337 -6.63 13.64 20.17
N GLU A 338 -7.15 12.65 19.43
CA GLU A 338 -8.57 12.43 19.21
C GLU A 338 -9.26 11.67 20.35
N GLY A 339 -8.51 11.09 21.29
CA GLY A 339 -9.05 10.24 22.35
C GLY A 339 -9.60 8.90 21.85
N VAL A 340 -9.10 8.40 20.74
CA VAL A 340 -9.53 7.14 20.11
C VAL A 340 -8.60 5.99 20.48
N PRO A 341 -9.12 4.82 20.93
CA PRO A 341 -8.27 3.68 21.25
C PRO A 341 -7.67 3.05 19.99
N ALA A 342 -6.35 2.84 19.97
CA ALA A 342 -5.59 2.27 18.86
C ALA A 342 -4.62 1.16 19.32
N HIS A 343 -5.11 0.21 20.13
CA HIS A 343 -4.27 -0.81 20.78
C HIS A 343 -3.46 -1.65 19.79
N VAL A 344 -4.06 -2.10 18.70
CA VAL A 344 -3.39 -2.94 17.69
C VAL A 344 -2.28 -2.17 16.98
N LEU A 345 -2.57 -0.96 16.54
CA LEU A 345 -1.63 -0.13 15.76
C LEU A 345 -0.44 0.31 16.62
N THR A 346 -0.70 0.69 17.87
CA THR A 346 0.37 1.08 18.80
C THR A 346 1.23 -0.11 19.22
N ALA A 347 0.65 -1.29 19.46
CA ALA A 347 1.42 -2.50 19.73
C ALA A 347 2.35 -2.85 18.55
N ALA A 348 1.85 -2.84 17.32
CA ALA A 348 2.63 -3.08 16.12
C ALA A 348 3.77 -2.06 15.93
N LEU A 349 3.54 -0.79 16.27
CA LEU A 349 4.59 0.25 16.25
C LEU A 349 5.68 -0.03 17.30
N PHE A 350 5.29 -0.37 18.52
CA PHE A 350 6.23 -0.62 19.62
C PHE A 350 7.03 -1.90 19.40
N ASP A 351 6.46 -2.91 18.75
CA ASP A 351 7.19 -4.11 18.33
C ASP A 351 8.35 -3.76 17.39
N ARG A 352 8.14 -2.85 16.41
CA ARG A 352 9.23 -2.33 15.57
C ARG A 352 10.32 -1.62 16.39
N PHE A 353 9.96 -0.93 17.48
CA PHE A 353 10.97 -0.34 18.37
C PHE A 353 11.75 -1.42 19.14
N GLY A 354 11.06 -2.48 19.59
CA GLY A 354 11.69 -3.64 20.22
C GLY A 354 12.68 -4.34 19.30
N SER A 355 12.30 -4.51 18.01
CA SER A 355 13.17 -5.16 17.00
C SER A 355 14.52 -4.43 16.77
N ARG A 356 14.66 -3.20 17.25
CA ARG A 356 15.85 -2.35 17.14
C ARG A 356 16.61 -2.19 18.48
N GLU A 357 16.49 -3.19 19.37
CA GLU A 357 17.19 -3.26 20.67
C GLU A 357 16.80 -2.18 21.68
N ARG A 358 15.69 -1.45 21.45
CA ARG A 358 15.24 -0.39 22.36
C ARG A 358 14.54 -0.92 23.62
N GLY A 359 14.29 -2.23 23.71
CA GLY A 359 13.73 -2.91 24.88
C GLY A 359 14.77 -3.55 25.82
N GLU A 360 16.05 -3.59 25.47
CA GLU A 360 17.08 -4.33 26.18
C GLU A 360 17.23 -3.90 27.65
N PHE A 361 17.33 -2.60 27.91
CA PHE A 361 17.45 -2.08 29.28
C PHE A 361 16.23 -2.41 30.14
N ALA A 362 15.02 -2.41 29.56
CA ALA A 362 13.81 -2.81 30.29
C ALA A 362 13.89 -4.28 30.70
N GLY A 363 14.40 -5.16 29.82
CA GLY A 363 14.70 -6.57 30.13
C GLY A 363 15.70 -6.71 31.28
N GLN A 364 16.80 -5.93 31.28
CA GLN A 364 17.81 -5.92 32.34
C GLN A 364 17.20 -5.48 33.69
N VAL A 365 16.33 -4.47 33.70
CA VAL A 365 15.62 -4.04 34.91
C VAL A 365 14.71 -5.14 35.47
N LEU A 366 13.97 -5.82 34.59
CA LEU A 366 13.11 -6.96 34.99
C LEU A 366 13.93 -8.10 35.59
N SER A 367 15.07 -8.44 35.01
CA SER A 367 15.97 -9.47 35.53
C SER A 367 16.56 -9.05 36.89
N ALA A 368 16.98 -7.80 37.03
CA ALA A 368 17.48 -7.28 38.28
C ALA A 368 16.42 -7.33 39.39
N MET A 369 15.17 -6.96 39.11
CA MET A 369 14.08 -7.07 40.08
C MET A 369 13.80 -8.52 40.46
N ARG A 370 13.79 -9.47 39.51
CA ARG A 370 13.59 -10.89 39.77
C ARG A 370 14.70 -11.45 40.66
N LEU A 371 15.96 -11.06 40.41
CA LEU A 371 17.07 -11.41 41.27
C LEU A 371 16.90 -10.83 42.67
N GLY A 372 16.52 -9.53 42.78
CA GLY A 372 16.42 -8.83 44.08
C GLY A 372 15.33 -9.37 45.01
N PHE A 373 14.15 -9.72 44.48
CA PHE A 373 13.06 -10.21 45.33
C PHE A 373 12.99 -11.73 45.43
N GLY A 374 13.46 -12.48 44.41
CA GLY A 374 13.29 -13.93 44.34
C GLY A 374 14.59 -14.73 44.28
N GLY A 375 15.76 -14.09 44.20
CA GLY A 375 17.03 -14.77 43.97
C GLY A 375 17.18 -15.46 42.64
N HIS A 376 16.33 -15.11 41.67
CA HIS A 376 16.31 -15.74 40.33
C HIS A 376 17.44 -15.20 39.46
N HIS A 377 18.41 -16.05 39.14
CA HIS A 377 19.52 -15.71 38.27
C HIS A 377 19.15 -15.96 36.79
N GLU A 378 19.62 -15.06 35.90
CA GLU A 378 19.48 -15.27 34.47
C GLU A 378 20.19 -16.57 34.04
N LYS A 379 19.55 -17.34 33.16
CA LYS A 379 20.19 -18.48 32.50
C LYS A 379 21.23 -17.96 31.52
N LYS A 380 22.45 -18.49 31.59
CA LYS A 380 23.46 -18.24 30.56
C LYS A 380 22.99 -18.84 29.25
N LYS A 381 23.14 -18.05 28.16
CA LYS A 381 22.88 -18.53 26.79
C LYS A 381 23.78 -19.69 26.43
#